data_881ebb41fb36298e4611e92555b1eed7
#
_entry.id   881ebb41fb36298e4611e92555b1eed7
#
_cell.length_a   1.000
_cell.length_b   1.000
_cell.length_c   1.000
_cell.angle_alpha   90.00
_cell.angle_beta   90.00
_cell.angle_gamma   90.00
#
_symmetry.space_group_name_H-M   'P 1'
#
loop_
_entity.id
_entity.type
_entity.pdbx_description
1 polymer ?
#
loop_
_entity_poly.entity_id
_entity_poly.type
_entity_poly.pdbx_seq_one_letter_code
_entity_poly.pdbx_strand_id
1 'polypeptide(L)'
;MSRPNVIACLALALSGAGAAAAQEVSEGTPSLAPDEPLWELRVGATALYGPVYPGASENSTNGVAAPLVIYRGDRIRFGEYGVARAIAAETQRFQLDVSLDAAYSAEDAEARVGMPDLDYLFQIGPQAVIRLSDTGWTTDGRTELTAFVPVRGVASSDFSSISHAGWLAEPAITYRRQYNRDLRESWSVSLFSSFADQELMDYWYGVAPQYAIAGRPAYEADGGYLATGVKASWTKEVTDDFQIFLTYQGRVFSGSANEQSPLLQEDVTHAVSFSFVWKALKSKRPAKNRDM
;
A
#
# COMPACT_ATOMS: atom_id res chain seq x y z
N MET A 1 42.31 -5.91 -13.04
CA MET A 1 41.49 -4.75 -13.44
C MET A 1 40.03 -5.13 -13.23
N SER A 2 39.51 -4.86 -12.05
CA SER A 2 38.14 -5.18 -11.63
C SER A 2 37.23 -4.00 -12.00
N ARG A 3 36.18 -4.26 -12.76
CA ARG A 3 35.12 -3.28 -13.08
C ARG A 3 34.25 -3.09 -11.84
N PRO A 4 33.92 -1.89 -11.43
CA PRO A 4 32.94 -1.68 -10.37
C PRO A 4 31.54 -1.96 -10.91
N ASN A 5 30.86 -2.90 -10.26
CA ASN A 5 29.42 -3.12 -10.43
C ASN A 5 28.68 -1.86 -9.91
N VAL A 6 28.06 -1.16 -10.81
CA VAL A 6 27.10 -0.12 -10.49
C VAL A 6 25.83 -0.83 -9.98
N ILE A 7 25.73 -1.00 -8.68
CA ILE A 7 24.48 -1.36 -8.02
C ILE A 7 23.59 -0.12 -8.11
N ALA A 8 22.66 -0.16 -9.05
CA ALA A 8 21.55 0.79 -9.06
C ALA A 8 20.70 0.51 -7.81
N CYS A 9 20.89 1.32 -6.77
CA CYS A 9 20.00 1.37 -5.62
C CYS A 9 18.65 1.92 -6.09
N LEU A 10 17.77 1.03 -6.55
CA LEU A 10 16.35 1.30 -6.60
C LEU A 10 15.86 1.23 -5.15
N ALA A 11 15.85 2.36 -4.46
CA ALA A 11 15.23 2.46 -3.14
C ALA A 11 13.71 2.33 -3.34
N LEU A 12 13.21 1.09 -3.37
CA LEU A 12 11.79 0.82 -3.21
C LEU A 12 11.39 1.22 -1.80
N ALA A 13 10.37 2.03 -1.69
CA ALA A 13 9.75 2.36 -0.41
C ALA A 13 9.05 1.11 0.13
N LEU A 14 9.66 0.51 1.13
CA LEU A 14 9.32 -0.76 1.73
C LEU A 14 8.50 -0.54 2.98
N SER A 15 7.20 -0.62 2.87
CA SER A 15 6.33 -0.93 4.02
C SER A 15 4.88 -0.98 3.60
N GLY A 16 4.11 -1.96 4.04
CA GLY A 16 2.66 -2.00 3.88
C GLY A 16 1.94 -0.77 4.46
N ALA A 17 2.55 -0.07 5.41
CA ALA A 17 2.06 1.20 5.92
C ALA A 17 2.69 2.42 5.21
N GLY A 18 3.92 2.30 4.70
CA GLY A 18 4.53 3.32 3.86
C GLY A 18 3.91 3.36 2.46
N ALA A 19 3.53 2.20 1.92
CA ALA A 19 2.74 2.11 0.70
C ALA A 19 1.31 2.59 0.94
N ALA A 20 0.70 2.34 2.11
CA ALA A 20 -0.59 2.93 2.48
C ALA A 20 -0.51 4.45 2.59
N ALA A 21 0.55 5.02 3.18
CA ALA A 21 0.77 6.46 3.21
C ALA A 21 1.11 7.03 1.81
N ALA A 22 1.89 6.30 1.00
CA ALA A 22 2.17 6.66 -0.39
C ALA A 22 0.91 6.49 -1.26
N GLN A 23 0.07 5.50 -0.98
CA GLN A 23 -1.20 5.26 -1.65
C GLN A 23 -2.25 6.29 -1.23
N GLU A 24 -2.21 6.80 -0.02
CA GLU A 24 -3.05 7.91 0.44
C GLU A 24 -2.69 9.24 -0.20
N VAL A 25 -1.41 9.49 -0.45
CA VAL A 25 -0.96 10.59 -1.31
C VAL A 25 -1.39 10.35 -2.77
N SER A 26 -1.63 9.07 -3.16
CA SER A 26 -2.02 8.62 -4.50
C SER A 26 -3.50 8.78 -4.82
N GLU A 27 -4.38 8.87 -3.85
CA GLU A 27 -5.83 8.79 -4.07
C GLU A 27 -6.52 10.14 -4.40
N GLY A 28 -5.91 11.00 -5.14
CA GLY A 28 -6.56 12.22 -5.62
C GLY A 28 -5.83 12.78 -6.81
N THR A 29 -6.52 13.06 -7.90
CA THR A 29 -5.95 13.87 -8.98
C THR A 29 -6.21 15.34 -8.63
N PRO A 30 -5.29 16.10 -8.01
CA PRO A 30 -5.37 17.52 -8.07
C PRO A 30 -4.94 17.98 -9.45
N SER A 31 -5.65 18.91 -10.02
CA SER A 31 -5.06 19.86 -10.95
C SER A 31 -3.78 20.40 -10.29
N LEU A 32 -2.63 20.27 -10.95
CA LEU A 32 -1.36 20.80 -10.44
C LEU A 32 -1.57 22.27 -10.12
N ALA A 33 -1.18 22.69 -8.92
CA ALA A 33 -1.07 24.10 -8.64
C ALA A 33 -0.05 24.71 -9.63
N PRO A 34 -0.27 25.94 -10.13
CA PRO A 34 0.55 26.52 -11.21
C PRO A 34 2.06 26.53 -10.95
N ASP A 35 2.49 26.33 -9.70
CA ASP A 35 3.87 26.47 -9.22
C ASP A 35 4.46 25.20 -8.59
N GLU A 36 3.86 24.01 -8.81
CA GLU A 36 4.43 22.78 -8.26
C GLU A 36 5.81 22.46 -8.87
N PRO A 37 6.80 22.06 -8.05
CA PRO A 37 8.14 21.77 -8.55
C PRO A 37 8.16 20.52 -9.41
N LEU A 38 9.00 20.50 -10.45
CA LEU A 38 9.17 19.36 -11.36
C LEU A 38 9.55 18.08 -10.60
N TRP A 39 10.37 18.21 -9.57
CA TRP A 39 10.73 17.09 -8.71
C TRP A 39 10.88 17.54 -7.25
N GLU A 40 10.63 16.59 -6.34
CA GLU A 40 10.86 16.73 -4.91
C GLU A 40 11.58 15.48 -4.38
N LEU A 41 12.48 15.68 -3.45
CA LEU A 41 12.99 14.62 -2.58
C LEU A 41 12.34 14.79 -1.21
N ARG A 42 11.62 13.79 -0.78
CA ARG A 42 11.00 13.73 0.54
C ARG A 42 11.64 12.63 1.36
N VAL A 43 11.56 12.72 2.67
CA VAL A 43 11.91 11.66 3.61
C VAL A 43 10.63 11.28 4.32
N GLY A 44 10.26 10.02 4.22
CA GLY A 44 9.12 9.45 4.94
C GLY A 44 9.57 8.48 6.00
N ALA A 45 8.84 8.41 7.10
CA ALA A 45 8.95 7.32 8.06
C ALA A 45 7.56 6.89 8.52
N THR A 46 7.43 5.60 8.80
CA THR A 46 6.20 4.96 9.25
C THR A 46 6.50 4.02 10.39
N ALA A 47 5.63 4.02 11.39
CA ALA A 47 5.51 2.97 12.40
C ALA A 47 4.15 2.29 12.22
N LEU A 48 4.13 0.95 12.20
CA LEU A 48 2.94 0.12 12.05
C LEU A 48 2.86 -0.84 13.22
N TYR A 49 1.69 -0.93 13.84
CA TYR A 49 1.31 -2.01 14.77
C TYR A 49 0.16 -2.81 14.13
N GLY A 50 0.31 -4.11 14.07
CA GLY A 50 -0.71 -4.99 13.48
C GLY A 50 -0.28 -6.44 13.42
N PRO A 51 -1.13 -7.33 12.87
CA PRO A 51 -0.86 -8.76 12.79
C PRO A 51 0.37 -9.03 11.92
N VAL A 52 1.16 -10.03 12.32
CA VAL A 52 2.42 -10.42 11.63
C VAL A 52 2.19 -10.95 10.20
N TYR A 53 1.01 -11.54 9.96
CA TYR A 53 0.48 -11.87 8.62
C TYR A 53 -1.06 -11.78 8.68
N PRO A 54 -1.79 -11.77 7.55
CA PRO A 54 -3.24 -11.65 7.55
C PRO A 54 -3.91 -12.75 8.39
N GLY A 55 -4.73 -12.40 9.39
CA GLY A 55 -5.42 -13.35 10.27
C GLY A 55 -4.57 -13.99 11.37
N ALA A 56 -3.34 -13.56 11.58
CA ALA A 56 -2.53 -13.96 12.72
C ALA A 56 -3.08 -13.36 14.02
N SER A 57 -3.02 -14.12 15.12
CA SER A 57 -3.32 -13.63 16.48
C SER A 57 -2.18 -12.79 17.06
N GLU A 58 -0.95 -13.08 16.63
CA GLU A 58 0.23 -12.35 17.03
C GLU A 58 0.34 -11.00 16.29
N ASN A 59 0.66 -9.94 17.04
CA ASN A 59 0.88 -8.61 16.50
C ASN A 59 2.32 -8.18 16.69
N SER A 60 2.85 -7.39 15.76
CA SER A 60 4.19 -6.81 15.84
C SER A 60 4.16 -5.30 15.62
N THR A 61 5.24 -4.65 16.05
CA THR A 61 5.50 -3.24 15.76
C THR A 61 6.67 -3.17 14.80
N ASN A 62 6.41 -2.66 13.61
CA ASN A 62 7.40 -2.49 12.56
C ASN A 62 7.58 -1.02 12.22
N GLY A 63 8.76 -0.65 11.72
CA GLY A 63 9.03 0.72 11.31
C GLY A 63 10.02 0.78 10.16
N VAL A 64 9.83 1.76 9.29
CA VAL A 64 10.72 2.03 8.18
C VAL A 64 10.85 3.53 7.95
N ALA A 65 12.03 3.94 7.51
CA ALA A 65 12.27 5.27 6.98
C ALA A 65 12.93 5.15 5.61
N ALA A 66 12.44 5.92 4.65
CA ALA A 66 12.95 5.86 3.28
C ALA A 66 12.90 7.24 2.60
N PRO A 67 13.82 7.50 1.66
CA PRO A 67 13.70 8.63 0.75
C PRO A 67 12.59 8.35 -0.27
N LEU A 68 11.76 9.36 -0.53
CA LEU A 68 10.68 9.34 -1.52
C LEU A 68 11.01 10.38 -2.59
N VAL A 69 11.06 9.95 -3.84
CA VAL A 69 11.27 10.85 -4.98
C VAL A 69 9.93 11.10 -5.66
N ILE A 70 9.54 12.35 -5.77
CA ILE A 70 8.40 12.78 -6.56
C ILE A 70 8.93 13.42 -7.85
N TYR A 71 8.40 13.01 -8.99
CA TYR A 71 8.76 13.57 -10.30
C TYR A 71 7.48 13.78 -11.14
N ARG A 72 7.30 15.03 -11.61
CA ARG A 72 6.10 15.49 -12.34
C ARG A 72 6.43 15.81 -13.80
N GLY A 73 6.99 14.84 -14.51
CA GLY A 73 7.30 14.99 -15.92
C GLY A 73 6.07 14.87 -16.85
N ASP A 74 6.25 15.25 -18.11
CA ASP A 74 5.17 15.31 -19.12
C ASP A 74 4.68 13.91 -19.52
N ARG A 75 5.51 12.86 -19.45
CA ARG A 75 5.20 11.49 -19.88
C ARG A 75 5.23 10.47 -18.76
N ILE A 76 6.00 10.74 -17.73
CA ILE A 76 6.22 9.85 -16.60
C ILE A 76 6.13 10.69 -15.34
N ARG A 77 5.33 10.23 -14.37
CA ARG A 77 5.20 10.83 -13.04
C ARG A 77 5.47 9.77 -11.99
N PHE A 78 6.22 10.12 -10.94
CA PHE A 78 6.52 9.23 -9.82
C PHE A 78 6.12 9.86 -8.50
N GLY A 79 5.61 9.06 -7.57
CA GLY A 79 5.48 9.40 -6.16
C GLY A 79 4.40 10.40 -5.80
N GLU A 80 3.64 10.92 -6.75
CA GLU A 80 2.61 11.96 -6.45
C GLU A 80 1.26 11.32 -6.09
N TYR A 81 0.93 10.21 -6.73
CA TYR A 81 -0.34 9.47 -6.60
C TYR A 81 -0.14 7.96 -6.74
N GLY A 82 0.99 7.44 -6.31
CA GLY A 82 1.46 6.09 -6.52
C GLY A 82 2.93 6.10 -6.90
N VAL A 83 3.60 4.94 -6.82
CA VAL A 83 5.05 4.87 -7.00
C VAL A 83 5.46 5.14 -8.45
N ALA A 84 4.61 4.84 -9.42
CA ALA A 84 4.82 5.22 -10.81
C ALA A 84 3.48 5.27 -11.55
N ARG A 85 3.24 6.38 -12.22
CA ARG A 85 2.09 6.56 -13.13
C ARG A 85 2.60 6.54 -14.56
N ALA A 86 2.32 5.46 -15.28
CA ALA A 86 2.39 5.45 -16.73
C ALA A 86 0.99 5.83 -17.24
N ILE A 87 0.83 7.02 -17.79
CA ILE A 87 -0.45 7.48 -18.36
C ILE A 87 -0.70 6.68 -19.65
N ALA A 88 -1.28 5.49 -19.53
CA ALA A 88 -1.63 4.66 -20.67
C ALA A 88 -3.00 5.04 -21.24
N ALA A 89 -3.93 5.44 -20.40
CA ALA A 89 -5.24 5.95 -20.79
C ALA A 89 -5.81 6.78 -19.64
N GLU A 90 -6.17 8.02 -19.91
CA GLU A 90 -6.82 8.92 -18.97
C GLU A 90 -8.05 9.55 -19.61
N THR A 91 -9.18 9.42 -18.93
CA THR A 91 -10.39 10.19 -19.19
C THR A 91 -10.79 10.91 -17.91
N GLN A 92 -11.78 11.82 -17.96
CA GLN A 92 -12.26 12.50 -16.75
C GLN A 92 -12.77 11.55 -15.65
N ARG A 93 -13.14 10.31 -15.99
CA ARG A 93 -13.74 9.32 -15.06
C ARG A 93 -12.92 8.04 -14.89
N PHE A 94 -12.03 7.74 -15.81
CA PHE A 94 -11.27 6.49 -15.79
C PHE A 94 -9.77 6.77 -15.97
N GLN A 95 -8.96 6.10 -15.18
CA GLN A 95 -7.51 6.17 -15.24
C GLN A 95 -6.93 4.77 -15.03
N LEU A 96 -5.91 4.42 -15.79
CA LEU A 96 -5.09 3.24 -15.55
C LEU A 96 -3.78 3.68 -14.91
N ASP A 97 -3.45 3.09 -13.79
CA ASP A 97 -2.29 3.41 -12.95
C ASP A 97 -1.50 2.16 -12.58
N VAL A 98 -0.39 2.33 -11.88
CA VAL A 98 0.40 1.24 -11.27
C VAL A 98 0.23 1.29 -9.76
N SER A 99 -0.24 0.19 -9.18
CA SER A 99 -0.33 0.01 -7.74
C SER A 99 0.93 -0.68 -7.23
N LEU A 100 1.45 -0.21 -6.11
CA LEU A 100 2.50 -0.85 -5.35
C LEU A 100 2.06 -1.02 -3.90
N ASP A 101 2.51 -2.12 -3.28
CA ASP A 101 2.32 -2.37 -1.86
C ASP A 101 3.47 -3.22 -1.33
N ALA A 102 3.61 -3.32 -0.01
CA ALA A 102 4.58 -4.20 0.63
C ALA A 102 4.09 -4.65 2.00
N ALA A 103 4.53 -5.83 2.44
CA ALA A 103 4.31 -6.31 3.79
C ALA A 103 5.66 -6.66 4.45
N TYR A 104 5.72 -6.50 5.76
CA TYR A 104 6.90 -6.87 6.55
C TYR A 104 7.06 -8.39 6.60
N SER A 105 8.29 -8.82 6.84
CA SER A 105 8.60 -10.21 7.21
C SER A 105 7.95 -10.57 8.55
N ALA A 106 7.63 -11.84 8.73
CA ALA A 106 7.22 -12.40 10.01
C ALA A 106 8.22 -13.50 10.39
N GLU A 107 9.26 -13.08 11.10
CA GLU A 107 10.26 -13.96 11.67
C GLU A 107 9.76 -14.48 13.04
N ASP A 108 10.03 -15.75 13.32
CA ASP A 108 9.70 -16.39 14.61
C ASP A 108 8.21 -16.32 15.03
N ALA A 109 7.28 -16.25 14.07
CA ALA A 109 5.84 -16.22 14.38
C ALA A 109 5.42 -17.50 15.16
N GLU A 110 4.79 -17.32 16.34
CA GLU A 110 4.46 -18.44 17.25
C GLU A 110 3.64 -19.54 16.58
N ALA A 111 2.67 -19.18 15.74
CA ALA A 111 1.86 -20.15 15.01
C ALA A 111 2.65 -20.96 13.98
N ARG A 112 3.83 -20.46 13.55
CA ARG A 112 4.66 -21.03 12.50
C ARG A 112 5.94 -21.70 13.01
N VAL A 113 6.07 -21.90 14.32
CA VAL A 113 7.28 -22.52 14.91
C VAL A 113 7.66 -23.80 14.19
N GLY A 114 8.93 -23.88 13.72
CA GLY A 114 9.47 -24.98 12.93
C GLY A 114 9.14 -24.98 11.45
N MET A 115 8.38 -24.00 10.96
CA MET A 115 8.16 -23.73 9.54
C MET A 115 9.14 -22.63 9.06
N PRO A 116 9.33 -22.45 7.74
CA PRO A 116 10.05 -21.30 7.21
C PRO A 116 9.38 -19.98 7.64
N ASP A 117 10.22 -18.97 7.89
CA ASP A 117 9.75 -17.62 8.14
C ASP A 117 9.03 -17.03 6.92
N LEU A 118 8.23 -16.02 7.14
CA LEU A 118 7.64 -15.24 6.06
C LEU A 118 8.53 -14.05 5.74
N ASP A 119 9.05 -14.02 4.52
CA ASP A 119 9.87 -12.92 4.01
C ASP A 119 9.08 -11.63 3.81
N TYR A 120 9.78 -10.54 3.51
CA TYR A 120 9.16 -9.32 3.01
C TYR A 120 8.41 -9.58 1.71
N LEU A 121 7.19 -9.08 1.59
CA LEU A 121 6.41 -9.16 0.36
C LEU A 121 6.41 -7.81 -0.35
N PHE A 122 6.68 -7.85 -1.65
CA PHE A 122 6.62 -6.71 -2.57
C PHE A 122 5.54 -6.96 -3.60
N GLN A 123 4.66 -6.01 -3.77
CA GLN A 123 3.51 -6.16 -4.64
C GLN A 123 3.52 -5.05 -5.69
N ILE A 124 3.35 -5.41 -6.96
CA ILE A 124 3.29 -4.48 -8.08
C ILE A 124 2.29 -4.96 -9.13
N GLY A 125 1.52 -4.05 -9.68
CA GLY A 125 0.61 -4.38 -10.77
C GLY A 125 -0.24 -3.22 -11.26
N PRO A 126 -1.03 -3.43 -12.30
CA PRO A 126 -1.96 -2.43 -12.81
C PRO A 126 -3.09 -2.16 -11.81
N GLN A 127 -3.58 -0.93 -11.82
CA GLN A 127 -4.73 -0.49 -11.06
C GLN A 127 -5.66 0.34 -11.93
N ALA A 128 -6.92 -0.08 -12.03
CA ALA A 128 -7.96 0.76 -12.58
C ALA A 128 -8.48 1.71 -11.49
N VAL A 129 -8.57 3.00 -11.81
CA VAL A 129 -9.11 4.05 -10.94
C VAL A 129 -10.34 4.64 -11.63
N ILE A 130 -11.50 4.56 -10.96
CA ILE A 130 -12.79 5.00 -11.49
C ILE A 130 -13.35 6.06 -10.57
N ARG A 131 -13.39 7.31 -11.03
CA ARG A 131 -13.99 8.41 -10.28
C ARG A 131 -15.51 8.33 -10.39
N LEU A 132 -16.16 8.00 -9.28
CA LEU A 132 -17.62 7.85 -9.18
C LEU A 132 -18.29 9.21 -8.97
N SER A 133 -17.73 10.06 -8.08
CA SER A 133 -18.17 11.43 -7.90
C SER A 133 -17.02 12.33 -7.44
N ASP A 134 -17.12 13.62 -7.74
CA ASP A 134 -16.17 14.65 -7.37
C ASP A 134 -16.91 16.00 -7.36
N THR A 135 -16.91 16.65 -6.20
CA THR A 135 -17.57 17.97 -6.07
C THR A 135 -16.76 19.13 -6.64
N GLY A 136 -15.49 18.87 -7.01
CA GLY A 136 -14.53 19.92 -7.23
C GLY A 136 -14.23 20.71 -5.93
N TRP A 137 -13.36 21.71 -6.02
CA TRP A 137 -13.06 22.58 -4.90
C TRP A 137 -14.18 23.59 -4.66
N THR A 138 -14.72 23.60 -3.44
CA THR A 138 -15.71 24.53 -2.93
C THR A 138 -15.11 25.36 -1.80
N THR A 139 -15.87 26.30 -1.24
CA THR A 139 -15.46 27.07 -0.04
C THR A 139 -15.19 26.16 1.16
N ASP A 140 -15.88 25.03 1.26
CA ASP A 140 -15.79 24.09 2.38
C ASP A 140 -14.78 22.96 2.13
N GLY A 141 -14.15 22.90 0.93
CA GLY A 141 -13.21 21.88 0.51
C GLY A 141 -13.72 21.03 -0.65
N ARG A 142 -13.23 19.81 -0.77
CA ARG A 142 -13.53 18.85 -1.86
C ARG A 142 -13.94 17.50 -1.30
N THR A 143 -14.89 16.86 -1.96
CA THR A 143 -15.31 15.49 -1.65
C THR A 143 -15.20 14.63 -2.90
N GLU A 144 -14.61 13.46 -2.76
CA GLU A 144 -14.43 12.49 -3.85
C GLU A 144 -14.94 11.12 -3.41
N LEU A 145 -15.54 10.39 -4.35
CA LEU A 145 -15.84 8.96 -4.24
C LEU A 145 -15.18 8.25 -5.42
N THR A 146 -14.27 7.33 -5.13
CA THR A 146 -13.45 6.67 -6.13
C THR A 146 -13.45 5.16 -5.91
N ALA A 147 -13.57 4.38 -6.98
CA ALA A 147 -13.36 2.95 -6.95
C ALA A 147 -11.96 2.62 -7.50
N PHE A 148 -11.27 1.71 -6.83
CA PHE A 148 -9.94 1.20 -7.18
C PHE A 148 -10.03 -0.30 -7.43
N VAL A 149 -9.36 -0.78 -8.46
CA VAL A 149 -9.28 -2.21 -8.77
C VAL A 149 -7.81 -2.55 -9.08
N PRO A 150 -6.96 -2.69 -8.05
CA PRO A 150 -5.60 -3.16 -8.22
C PRO A 150 -5.57 -4.69 -8.43
N VAL A 151 -4.67 -5.14 -9.30
CA VAL A 151 -4.28 -6.54 -9.45
C VAL A 151 -2.75 -6.58 -9.41
N ARG A 152 -2.19 -7.17 -8.38
CA ARG A 152 -0.75 -7.10 -8.11
C ARG A 152 -0.11 -8.48 -8.10
N GLY A 153 1.00 -8.64 -8.83
CA GLY A 153 1.92 -9.75 -8.62
C GLY A 153 2.68 -9.54 -7.32
N VAL A 154 2.86 -10.59 -6.57
CA VAL A 154 3.51 -10.62 -5.26
C VAL A 154 4.84 -11.35 -5.36
N ALA A 155 5.89 -10.75 -4.85
CA ALA A 155 7.21 -11.36 -4.73
C ALA A 155 7.64 -11.36 -3.26
N SER A 156 8.19 -12.49 -2.79
CA SER A 156 8.84 -12.58 -1.48
C SER A 156 10.34 -12.36 -1.61
N SER A 157 10.95 -11.75 -0.60
CA SER A 157 12.40 -11.53 -0.56
C SER A 157 12.93 -11.41 0.87
N ASP A 158 14.05 -12.10 1.10
CA ASP A 158 14.94 -11.92 2.25
C ASP A 158 16.12 -10.98 1.94
N PHE A 159 16.05 -10.20 0.84
CA PHE A 159 17.10 -9.37 0.25
C PHE A 159 18.30 -10.13 -0.32
N SER A 160 18.41 -11.44 -0.14
CA SER A 160 19.41 -12.28 -0.83
C SER A 160 18.84 -12.96 -2.06
N SER A 161 17.55 -13.23 -2.06
CA SER A 161 16.80 -13.87 -3.14
C SER A 161 15.44 -13.18 -3.33
N ILE A 162 14.85 -13.37 -4.52
CA ILE A 162 13.50 -12.94 -4.85
C ILE A 162 12.78 -14.12 -5.47
N SER A 163 11.60 -14.44 -4.93
CA SER A 163 10.74 -15.50 -5.42
C SER A 163 9.35 -14.99 -5.71
N HIS A 164 8.66 -15.53 -6.71
CA HIS A 164 7.25 -15.28 -6.92
C HIS A 164 6.46 -15.88 -5.76
N ALA A 165 5.47 -15.16 -5.24
CA ALA A 165 4.65 -15.60 -4.13
C ALA A 165 3.14 -15.57 -4.47
N GLY A 166 2.78 -15.27 -5.72
CA GLY A 166 1.41 -15.32 -6.20
C GLY A 166 0.83 -13.98 -6.63
N TRP A 167 -0.49 -13.86 -6.60
CA TRP A 167 -1.26 -12.69 -7.04
C TRP A 167 -2.28 -12.26 -6.01
N LEU A 168 -2.47 -10.94 -5.90
CA LEU A 168 -3.46 -10.31 -5.02
C LEU A 168 -4.30 -9.30 -5.80
N ALA A 169 -5.63 -9.39 -5.68
CA ALA A 169 -6.57 -8.37 -6.12
C ALA A 169 -7.29 -7.78 -4.91
N GLU A 170 -7.36 -6.44 -4.82
CA GLU A 170 -7.95 -5.77 -3.66
C GLU A 170 -8.86 -4.60 -4.11
N PRO A 171 -10.04 -4.90 -4.75
CA PRO A 171 -10.98 -3.87 -5.11
C PRO A 171 -11.46 -3.09 -3.87
N ALA A 172 -11.57 -1.75 -4.02
CA ALA A 172 -11.96 -0.84 -2.96
C ALA A 172 -12.85 0.28 -3.48
N ILE A 173 -13.69 0.82 -2.59
CA ILE A 173 -14.39 2.08 -2.78
C ILE A 173 -13.96 3.01 -1.65
N THR A 174 -13.45 4.17 -2.02
CA THR A 174 -12.91 5.17 -1.09
C THR A 174 -13.72 6.45 -1.18
N TYR A 175 -14.22 6.89 -0.03
CA TYR A 175 -14.74 8.23 0.18
C TYR A 175 -13.66 9.09 0.81
N ARG A 176 -13.37 10.25 0.20
CA ARG A 176 -12.39 11.22 0.70
C ARG A 176 -13.02 12.58 0.88
N ARG A 177 -12.68 13.24 1.98
CA ARG A 177 -12.99 14.64 2.28
C ARG A 177 -11.69 15.40 2.49
N GLN A 178 -11.44 16.41 1.66
CA GLN A 178 -10.34 17.35 1.81
C GLN A 178 -10.93 18.70 2.25
N TYR A 179 -10.43 19.25 3.34
CA TYR A 179 -10.84 20.56 3.81
C TYR A 179 -10.09 21.67 3.05
N ASN A 180 -10.59 22.90 3.17
CA ASN A 180 -9.96 24.05 2.56
C ASN A 180 -8.53 24.30 3.10
N ARG A 181 -7.84 25.24 2.46
CA ARG A 181 -6.43 25.55 2.79
C ARG A 181 -6.18 25.96 4.24
N ASP A 182 -7.17 26.47 4.96
CA ASP A 182 -6.99 26.93 6.34
C ASP A 182 -6.84 25.77 7.32
N LEU A 183 -7.61 24.70 7.13
CA LEU A 183 -7.52 23.51 7.97
C LEU A 183 -6.37 22.59 7.57
N ARG A 184 -6.04 22.51 6.28
CA ARG A 184 -4.95 21.66 5.74
C ARG A 184 -5.03 20.20 6.20
N GLU A 185 -6.26 19.68 6.19
CA GLU A 185 -6.60 18.34 6.64
C GLU A 185 -7.39 17.59 5.58
N SER A 186 -7.21 16.30 5.57
CA SER A 186 -8.09 15.39 4.85
C SER A 186 -8.31 14.11 5.66
N TRP A 187 -9.41 13.45 5.39
CA TRP A 187 -9.66 12.09 5.85
C TRP A 187 -10.30 11.28 4.75
N SER A 188 -10.09 9.98 4.80
CA SER A 188 -10.68 9.03 3.87
C SER A 188 -11.18 7.80 4.61
N VAL A 189 -12.20 7.17 4.04
CA VAL A 189 -12.68 5.85 4.47
C VAL A 189 -12.83 4.99 3.24
N SER A 190 -12.20 3.83 3.26
CA SER A 190 -12.23 2.83 2.19
C SER A 190 -12.88 1.56 2.69
N LEU A 191 -13.79 1.01 1.91
CA LEU A 191 -14.26 -0.35 2.03
C LEU A 191 -13.57 -1.18 0.93
N PHE A 192 -12.94 -2.28 1.30
CA PHE A 192 -12.21 -3.13 0.37
C PHE A 192 -12.47 -4.62 0.60
N SER A 193 -12.23 -5.43 -0.43
CA SER A 193 -12.21 -6.89 -0.31
C SER A 193 -10.94 -7.42 -0.98
N SER A 194 -10.31 -8.41 -0.37
CA SER A 194 -9.05 -9.00 -0.84
C SER A 194 -9.30 -10.40 -1.38
N PHE A 195 -8.68 -10.72 -2.50
CA PHE A 195 -8.70 -12.03 -3.17
C PHE A 195 -7.27 -12.39 -3.54
N ALA A 196 -6.84 -13.61 -3.22
CA ALA A 196 -5.51 -14.08 -3.58
C ALA A 196 -5.59 -15.42 -4.31
N ASP A 197 -4.58 -15.71 -5.12
CA ASP A 197 -4.46 -17.03 -5.73
C ASP A 197 -3.99 -18.08 -4.71
N GLN A 198 -3.98 -19.34 -5.13
CA GLN A 198 -3.59 -20.45 -4.28
C GLN A 198 -2.14 -20.33 -3.79
N GLU A 199 -1.22 -19.86 -4.64
CA GLU A 199 0.19 -19.74 -4.29
C GLU A 199 0.41 -18.76 -3.13
N LEU A 200 -0.24 -17.58 -3.17
CA LEU A 200 -0.15 -16.59 -2.10
C LEU A 200 -0.90 -17.04 -0.84
N MET A 201 -2.03 -17.71 -0.99
CA MET A 201 -2.76 -18.28 0.15
C MET A 201 -1.97 -19.39 0.82
N ASP A 202 -1.30 -20.26 0.04
CA ASP A 202 -0.47 -21.34 0.59
C ASP A 202 0.78 -20.78 1.28
N TYR A 203 1.34 -19.68 0.79
CA TYR A 203 2.42 -18.96 1.44
C TYR A 203 2.06 -18.53 2.87
N TRP A 204 0.83 -18.03 3.11
CA TRP A 204 0.38 -17.63 4.44
C TRP A 204 -0.17 -18.79 5.27
N TYR A 205 -1.00 -19.64 4.69
CA TYR A 205 -1.88 -20.58 5.40
C TYR A 205 -1.56 -22.05 5.17
N GLY A 206 -0.68 -22.38 4.25
CA GLY A 206 -0.27 -23.73 3.95
C GLY A 206 0.58 -24.33 5.09
N VAL A 207 0.33 -25.61 5.42
CA VAL A 207 1.13 -26.41 6.36
C VAL A 207 1.55 -27.69 5.66
N ALA A 208 2.78 -27.73 5.17
CA ALA A 208 3.30 -28.94 4.52
C ALA A 208 3.39 -30.11 5.54
N PRO A 209 3.22 -31.37 5.12
CA PRO A 209 3.15 -32.54 6.03
C PRO A 209 4.32 -32.65 7.01
N GLN A 210 5.54 -32.27 6.60
CA GLN A 210 6.74 -32.30 7.45
C GLN A 210 6.70 -31.29 8.60
N TYR A 211 5.83 -30.27 8.52
CA TYR A 211 5.65 -29.22 9.54
C TYR A 211 4.38 -29.44 10.39
N ALA A 212 3.62 -30.52 10.11
CA ALA A 212 2.44 -30.84 10.87
C ALA A 212 2.80 -31.27 12.29
N ILE A 213 2.10 -30.73 13.28
CA ILE A 213 2.23 -31.05 14.70
C ILE A 213 0.85 -31.17 15.35
N ALA A 214 0.80 -31.62 16.60
CA ALA A 214 -0.44 -31.58 17.37
C ALA A 214 -0.96 -30.14 17.48
N GLY A 215 -2.21 -29.88 17.06
CA GLY A 215 -2.83 -28.55 17.02
C GLY A 215 -2.57 -27.75 15.72
N ARG A 216 -1.64 -28.18 14.86
CA ARG A 216 -1.40 -27.60 13.54
C ARG A 216 -1.26 -28.73 12.50
N PRO A 217 -2.37 -29.31 12.02
CA PRO A 217 -2.36 -30.38 11.03
C PRO A 217 -1.85 -29.86 9.68
N ALA A 218 -1.46 -30.79 8.80
CA ALA A 218 -1.16 -30.45 7.41
C ALA A 218 -2.39 -29.83 6.75
N TYR A 219 -2.16 -28.78 5.97
CA TYR A 219 -3.19 -28.01 5.30
C TYR A 219 -2.68 -27.48 3.97
N GLU A 220 -3.45 -27.69 2.91
CA GLU A 220 -3.22 -27.11 1.58
C GLU A 220 -4.22 -25.96 1.42
N ALA A 221 -3.73 -24.77 1.11
CA ALA A 221 -4.58 -23.61 1.01
C ALA A 221 -5.25 -23.52 -0.37
N ASP A 222 -6.45 -22.99 -0.40
CA ASP A 222 -7.21 -22.70 -1.61
C ASP A 222 -7.10 -21.22 -1.97
N GLY A 223 -7.00 -20.92 -3.27
CA GLY A 223 -7.15 -19.56 -3.79
C GLY A 223 -8.59 -19.08 -3.69
N GLY A 224 -8.78 -17.76 -3.56
CA GLY A 224 -10.12 -17.17 -3.54
C GLY A 224 -10.23 -15.94 -2.64
N TYR A 225 -11.39 -15.79 -2.01
CA TYR A 225 -11.67 -14.69 -1.09
C TYR A 225 -10.81 -14.82 0.18
N LEU A 226 -10.13 -13.72 0.51
CA LEU A 226 -9.29 -13.63 1.71
C LEU A 226 -10.02 -12.93 2.85
N ALA A 227 -10.43 -11.70 2.65
CA ALA A 227 -11.01 -10.85 3.70
C ALA A 227 -11.77 -9.66 3.12
N THR A 228 -12.67 -9.09 3.90
CA THR A 228 -13.21 -7.74 3.67
C THR A 228 -12.76 -6.81 4.80
N GLY A 229 -12.45 -5.56 4.48
CA GLY A 229 -11.96 -4.64 5.49
C GLY A 229 -12.38 -3.21 5.26
N VAL A 230 -12.16 -2.42 6.30
CA VAL A 230 -12.31 -0.97 6.30
C VAL A 230 -10.97 -0.34 6.65
N LYS A 231 -10.57 0.67 5.87
CA LYS A 231 -9.40 1.51 6.16
C LYS A 231 -9.89 2.94 6.37
N ALA A 232 -9.48 3.56 7.46
CA ALA A 232 -9.77 4.96 7.76
C ALA A 232 -8.45 5.70 7.97
N SER A 233 -8.30 6.83 7.29
CA SER A 233 -7.07 7.59 7.32
C SER A 233 -7.34 9.07 7.55
N TRP A 234 -6.49 9.70 8.33
CA TRP A 234 -6.43 11.12 8.56
C TRP A 234 -5.06 11.67 8.22
N THR A 235 -5.05 12.77 7.48
CA THR A 235 -3.83 13.45 7.04
C THR A 235 -3.88 14.90 7.47
N LYS A 236 -2.76 15.40 8.00
CA LYS A 236 -2.58 16.80 8.35
C LYS A 236 -1.29 17.34 7.76
N GLU A 237 -1.39 18.42 7.00
CA GLU A 237 -0.24 19.22 6.62
C GLU A 237 0.08 20.18 7.77
N VAL A 238 1.10 19.87 8.54
CA VAL A 238 1.53 20.68 9.70
C VAL A 238 2.22 21.94 9.23
N THR A 239 3.05 21.83 8.17
CA THR A 239 3.68 22.96 7.47
C THR A 239 3.65 22.70 5.98
N ASP A 240 4.15 23.64 5.15
CA ASP A 240 4.27 23.45 3.69
C ASP A 240 5.20 22.28 3.30
N ASP A 241 6.09 21.88 4.21
CA ASP A 241 7.09 20.87 3.96
C ASP A 241 6.94 19.63 4.87
N PHE A 242 5.97 19.59 5.79
CA PHE A 242 5.80 18.49 6.73
C PHE A 242 4.34 18.04 6.86
N GLN A 243 4.11 16.76 6.63
CA GLN A 243 2.79 16.10 6.71
C GLN A 243 2.85 14.91 7.67
N ILE A 244 1.75 14.67 8.37
CA ILE A 244 1.53 13.50 9.22
C ILE A 244 0.29 12.74 8.76
N PHE A 245 0.33 11.43 8.98
CA PHE A 245 -0.74 10.50 8.61
C PHE A 245 -1.02 9.58 9.79
N LEU A 246 -2.28 9.34 10.05
CA LEU A 246 -2.75 8.31 10.97
C LEU A 246 -3.73 7.42 10.23
N THR A 247 -3.44 6.11 10.19
CA THR A 247 -4.29 5.14 9.50
C THR A 247 -4.68 4.01 10.44
N TYR A 248 -5.95 3.66 10.39
CA TYR A 248 -6.51 2.46 10.99
C TYR A 248 -7.03 1.54 9.90
N GLN A 249 -6.80 0.24 10.04
CA GLN A 249 -7.35 -0.80 9.18
C GLN A 249 -7.91 -1.93 10.02
N GLY A 250 -9.16 -2.31 9.75
CA GLY A 250 -9.77 -3.53 10.27
C GLY A 250 -10.08 -4.49 9.14
N ARG A 251 -9.84 -5.78 9.33
CA ARG A 251 -10.16 -6.85 8.37
C ARG A 251 -10.99 -7.93 9.05
N VAL A 252 -11.97 -8.47 8.32
CA VAL A 252 -12.83 -9.59 8.71
C VAL A 252 -12.56 -10.73 7.75
N PHE A 253 -12.21 -11.89 8.29
CA PHE A 253 -11.83 -13.10 7.55
C PHE A 253 -12.97 -14.13 7.45
N SER A 254 -14.10 -13.90 8.08
CA SER A 254 -15.27 -14.81 8.00
C SER A 254 -15.65 -15.07 6.55
N GLY A 255 -15.77 -16.32 6.17
CA GLY A 255 -16.01 -16.79 4.81
C GLY A 255 -14.76 -16.80 3.92
N SER A 256 -13.57 -16.62 4.50
CA SER A 256 -12.29 -16.81 3.77
C SER A 256 -12.21 -18.22 3.18
N ALA A 257 -11.61 -18.34 1.99
CA ALA A 257 -11.34 -19.64 1.38
C ALA A 257 -10.52 -20.57 2.31
N ASN A 258 -9.76 -19.98 3.25
CA ASN A 258 -8.91 -20.72 4.19
C ASN A 258 -9.33 -20.57 5.66
N GLU A 259 -10.62 -20.38 5.93
CA GLU A 259 -11.15 -20.25 7.29
C GLU A 259 -10.84 -21.47 8.20
N GLN A 260 -10.60 -22.65 7.61
CA GLN A 260 -10.24 -23.87 8.32
C GLN A 260 -8.73 -24.07 8.53
N SER A 261 -7.89 -23.16 8.00
CA SER A 261 -6.45 -23.26 8.21
C SER A 261 -6.09 -23.04 9.69
N PRO A 262 -5.20 -23.87 10.25
CA PRO A 262 -4.71 -23.65 11.62
C PRO A 262 -3.85 -22.38 11.76
N LEU A 263 -3.47 -21.77 10.64
CA LEU A 263 -2.70 -20.51 10.60
C LEU A 263 -3.59 -19.28 10.45
N LEU A 264 -4.87 -19.41 10.09
CA LEU A 264 -5.83 -18.32 10.16
C LEU A 264 -6.49 -18.36 11.53
N GLN A 265 -5.96 -17.58 12.47
CA GLN A 265 -6.24 -17.69 13.88
C GLN A 265 -7.32 -16.71 14.38
N GLU A 266 -7.49 -15.59 13.69
CA GLU A 266 -8.40 -14.52 14.09
C GLU A 266 -9.40 -14.22 12.98
N ASP A 267 -10.68 -14.17 13.34
CA ASP A 267 -11.77 -13.75 12.44
C ASP A 267 -11.72 -12.26 12.13
N VAL A 268 -11.14 -11.47 13.02
CA VAL A 268 -11.03 -10.02 12.88
C VAL A 268 -9.65 -9.56 13.33
N THR A 269 -8.97 -8.81 12.49
CA THR A 269 -7.68 -8.21 12.85
C THR A 269 -7.71 -6.69 12.70
N HIS A 270 -6.82 -6.03 13.42
CA HIS A 270 -6.69 -4.58 13.46
C HIS A 270 -5.24 -4.17 13.25
N ALA A 271 -5.03 -3.10 12.48
CA ALA A 271 -3.73 -2.47 12.33
C ALA A 271 -3.86 -0.96 12.49
N VAL A 272 -2.82 -0.33 13.04
CA VAL A 272 -2.71 1.12 13.16
C VAL A 272 -1.34 1.53 12.68
N SER A 273 -1.27 2.57 11.86
CA SER A 273 -0.01 3.15 11.46
C SER A 273 0.02 4.66 11.70
N PHE A 274 1.20 5.14 12.07
CA PHE A 274 1.54 6.55 12.12
C PHE A 274 2.70 6.81 11.17
N SER A 275 2.54 7.77 10.30
CA SER A 275 3.55 8.12 9.31
C SER A 275 3.78 9.63 9.29
N PHE A 276 4.96 10.03 8.86
CA PHE A 276 5.22 11.41 8.49
C PHE A 276 6.04 11.48 7.20
N VAL A 277 5.88 12.59 6.51
CA VAL A 277 6.64 12.90 5.29
C VAL A 277 7.15 14.31 5.38
N TRP A 278 8.46 14.47 5.19
CA TRP A 278 9.15 15.77 5.15
C TRP A 278 9.74 16.02 3.77
N LYS A 279 9.42 17.18 3.19
CA LYS A 279 9.95 17.65 1.91
C LYS A 279 11.35 18.23 2.13
N ALA A 280 12.38 17.42 1.84
CA ALA A 280 13.77 17.79 2.11
C ALA A 280 14.35 18.72 1.01
N LEU A 281 14.05 18.42 -0.25
CA LEU A 281 14.54 19.19 -1.41
C LEU A 281 13.46 19.30 -2.49
N LYS A 282 13.48 20.40 -3.24
CA LYS A 282 12.58 20.62 -4.37
C LYS A 282 13.25 21.32 -5.54
N SER A 283 12.79 21.04 -6.75
CA SER A 283 13.22 21.72 -7.97
C SER A 283 12.79 23.19 -7.95
N LYS A 284 13.65 24.07 -8.45
CA LYS A 284 13.27 25.46 -8.80
C LYS A 284 12.48 25.54 -10.10
N ARG A 285 12.51 24.47 -10.92
CA ARG A 285 11.78 24.38 -12.18
C ARG A 285 10.36 23.88 -11.88
N PRO A 286 9.31 24.61 -12.31
CA PRO A 286 7.93 24.15 -12.14
C PRO A 286 7.63 22.96 -13.06
N ALA A 287 6.69 22.13 -12.66
CA ALA A 287 6.06 21.13 -13.51
C ALA A 287 5.26 21.86 -14.61
N LYS A 288 5.22 21.29 -15.81
CA LYS A 288 4.39 21.85 -16.88
C LYS A 288 2.95 21.44 -16.69
N ASN A 289 2.04 22.41 -16.59
CA ASN A 289 0.60 22.16 -16.66
C ASN A 289 0.23 21.67 -18.06
N ARG A 290 -0.56 20.59 -18.14
CA ARG A 290 -1.10 20.04 -19.39
C ARG A 290 -2.53 20.53 -19.71
N ASP A 291 -3.05 21.45 -18.91
CA ASP A 291 -4.38 22.04 -19.14
C ASP A 291 -4.24 23.23 -20.12
N MET A 292 -3.94 22.94 -21.36
CA MET A 292 -4.27 23.75 -22.56
C MET A 292 -4.53 22.83 -23.74
#